data_e8fffb62b17e3cc4b6434b2c40886186
#
_entry.id   e8fffb62b17e3cc4b6434b2c40886186
#
_cell.length_a   1.000
_cell.length_b   1.000
_cell.length_c   1.000
_cell.angle_alpha   90.00
_cell.angle_beta   90.00
_cell.angle_gamma   90.00
#
_symmetry.space_group_name_H-M   'P 1'
#
loop_
_entity.id
_entity.type
_entity.pdbx_description
1 polymer ?
#
loop_
_entity_poly.entity_id
_entity_poly.type
_entity_poly.pdbx_seq_one_letter_code
_entity_poly.pdbx_strand_id
1 'polypeptide(L)'
;MEENKKLTHNLILKSRKELSITGVVDVDSFDEETVIAYTDIGELTVKGENLHISKINLDTGDLFLDGTVSSLSYSDASCSKKQSLFSKIFK
;
A
#
# COMPACT_ATOMS: atom_id res chain seq x y z
N MET A 1 5.84 22.33 10.31
CA MET A 1 5.66 22.10 10.08
C MET A 1 5.45 21.44 9.65
N GLU A 2 5.56 21.46 9.33
CA GLU A 2 5.34 21.06 8.85
C GLU A 2 5.00 20.18 8.73
N GLU A 3 5.23 19.82 8.97
CA GLU A 3 4.80 18.90 9.07
C GLU A 3 3.62 18.61 8.57
N ASN A 4 3.02 19.17 8.58
CA ASN A 4 1.81 19.10 8.19
C ASN A 4 1.77 18.70 6.80
N LYS A 5 2.67 18.73 6.15
CA LYS A 5 2.65 18.31 4.95
C LYS A 5 2.70 16.87 4.87
N LYS A 6 2.77 16.19 5.91
CA LYS A 6 2.74 14.83 5.92
C LYS A 6 1.40 14.32 5.62
N LEU A 7 1.21 13.42 4.70
CA LEU A 7 -0.09 12.86 4.42
C LEU A 7 -0.42 11.86 5.50
N THR A 8 -1.63 11.89 5.96
CA THR A 8 -2.04 10.98 7.00
C THR A 8 -2.42 9.66 6.36
N HIS A 9 -1.77 8.60 6.78
CA HIS A 9 -2.04 7.28 6.22
C HIS A 9 -3.17 6.62 6.97
N ASN A 10 -4.20 6.23 6.26
CA ASN A 10 -5.30 5.49 6.82
C ASN A 10 -5.67 4.41 5.84
N LEU A 11 -6.24 3.34 6.34
CA LEU A 11 -6.62 2.24 5.50
C LEU A 11 -7.96 1.72 5.96
N ILE A 12 -8.93 1.67 5.07
CA ILE A 12 -10.25 1.19 5.40
C ILE A 12 -10.61 0.08 4.44
N LEU A 13 -10.89 -1.08 4.97
CA LEU A 13 -11.26 -2.22 4.15
C LEU A 13 -12.69 -2.59 4.47
N LYS A 14 -13.55 -2.58 3.47
CA LYS A 14 -14.94 -2.91 3.66
C LYS A 14 -15.27 -4.21 3.01
N SER A 15 -15.75 -5.15 3.78
CA SER A 15 -16.18 -6.44 3.27
C SER A 15 -15.13 -7.15 2.43
N ARG A 16 -13.89 -6.83 2.66
CA ARG A 16 -12.77 -7.39 1.92
C ARG A 16 -12.87 -7.09 0.43
N LYS A 17 -13.72 -6.17 0.05
CA LYS A 17 -13.90 -5.87 -1.36
C LYS A 17 -13.62 -4.45 -1.77
N GLU A 18 -13.68 -3.53 -0.84
CA GLU A 18 -13.41 -2.14 -1.16
C GLU A 18 -12.34 -1.64 -0.23
N LEU A 19 -11.24 -1.22 -0.77
CA LEU A 19 -10.12 -0.77 0.04
C LEU A 19 -9.86 0.68 -0.26
N SER A 20 -9.86 1.50 0.77
CA SER A 20 -9.56 2.92 0.65
C SER A 20 -8.29 3.19 1.41
N ILE A 21 -7.31 3.80 0.78
CA ILE A 21 -6.05 4.09 1.42
C ILE A 21 -5.75 5.55 1.23
N THR A 22 -5.28 6.19 2.29
CA THR A 22 -4.83 7.57 2.18
C THR A 22 -3.39 7.62 2.63
N GLY A 23 -2.73 8.70 2.34
CA GLY A 23 -1.33 8.85 2.71
C GLY A 23 -0.40 8.09 1.79
N VAL A 24 -0.84 7.79 0.58
CA VAL A 24 -0.03 7.07 -0.38
C VAL A 24 0.89 8.05 -1.07
N VAL A 25 2.17 7.73 -1.10
CA VAL A 25 3.15 8.59 -1.71
C VAL A 25 3.38 8.20 -3.16
N ASP A 26 3.31 6.93 -3.43
CA ASP A 26 3.56 6.44 -4.77
C ASP A 26 3.05 5.02 -4.90
N VAL A 27 2.88 4.54 -6.10
CA VAL A 27 2.49 3.18 -6.35
C VAL A 27 3.62 2.53 -7.12
N ASP A 28 4.17 1.46 -6.58
CA ASP A 28 5.30 0.79 -7.18
C ASP A 28 4.84 -0.09 -8.34
N SER A 29 3.85 -0.91 -8.07
CA SER A 29 3.35 -1.79 -9.12
C SER A 29 1.98 -2.27 -8.74
N PHE A 30 1.25 -2.77 -9.71
CA PHE A 30 -0.04 -3.35 -9.42
C PHE A 30 -0.45 -4.31 -10.52
N ASP A 31 -1.17 -5.33 -10.13
CA ASP A 31 -1.81 -6.21 -11.08
C ASP A 31 -3.03 -6.76 -10.36
N GLU A 32 -3.68 -7.74 -10.92
CA GLU A 32 -4.93 -8.22 -10.37
C GLU A 32 -4.77 -8.99 -9.07
N GLU A 33 -3.56 -9.35 -8.73
CA GLU A 33 -3.33 -10.12 -7.52
C GLU A 33 -2.49 -9.41 -6.49
N THR A 34 -1.77 -8.39 -6.89
CA THR A 34 -0.88 -7.70 -5.98
C THR A 34 -0.79 -6.23 -6.32
N VAL A 35 -0.88 -5.40 -5.30
CA VAL A 35 -0.68 -3.97 -5.47
C VAL A 35 0.33 -3.55 -4.42
N ILE A 36 1.37 -2.86 -4.83
CA ILE A 36 2.40 -2.41 -3.91
C ILE A 36 2.46 -0.89 -3.97
N ALA A 37 2.24 -0.27 -2.84
CA ALA A 37 2.21 1.18 -2.74
C ALA A 37 3.12 1.63 -1.62
N TYR A 38 3.66 2.81 -1.75
CA TYR A 38 4.51 3.36 -0.71
C TYR A 38 3.72 4.41 0.05
N THR A 39 3.82 4.36 1.36
CA THR A 39 3.18 5.34 2.21
C THR A 39 4.25 6.00 3.05
N ASP A 40 3.82 7.02 3.80
CA ASP A 40 4.70 7.72 4.68
C ASP A 40 5.31 6.83 5.73
N ILE A 41 4.68 5.75 6.06
CA ILE A 41 5.16 4.90 7.14
C ILE A 41 5.61 3.52 6.67
N GLY A 42 5.74 3.33 5.38
CA GLY A 42 6.28 2.07 4.89
C GLY A 42 5.64 1.63 3.60
N GLU A 43 6.07 0.49 3.14
CA GLU A 43 5.57 -0.07 1.90
C GLU A 43 4.39 -0.97 2.21
N LEU A 44 3.30 -0.75 1.53
CA LEU A 44 2.10 -1.52 1.76
C LEU A 44 1.89 -2.47 0.60
N THR A 45 1.69 -3.75 0.91
CA THR A 45 1.43 -4.76 -0.10
C THR A 45 0.03 -5.30 0.11
N VAL A 46 -0.78 -5.22 -0.92
CA VAL A 46 -2.15 -5.71 -0.89
C VAL A 46 -2.21 -6.91 -1.80
N LYS A 47 -2.70 -8.03 -1.31
CA LYS A 47 -2.83 -9.22 -2.12
C LYS A 47 -4.27 -9.68 -2.15
N GLY A 48 -4.67 -10.22 -3.27
CA GLY A 48 -6.04 -10.68 -3.40
C GLY A 48 -6.31 -11.21 -4.78
N GLU A 49 -7.55 -11.05 -5.21
CA GLU A 49 -7.96 -11.52 -6.52
C GLU A 49 -8.81 -10.48 -7.18
N ASN A 50 -8.64 -10.35 -8.46
CA ASN A 50 -9.40 -9.39 -9.25
C ASN A 50 -9.26 -7.98 -8.71
N LEU A 51 -8.09 -7.67 -8.24
CA LEU A 51 -7.85 -6.33 -7.71
C LEU A 51 -7.69 -5.35 -8.85
N HIS A 52 -8.23 -4.18 -8.68
CA HIS A 52 -7.94 -3.14 -9.65
C HIS A 52 -8.11 -1.79 -8.97
N ILE A 53 -7.40 -0.83 -9.49
CA ILE A 53 -7.43 0.50 -8.93
C ILE A 53 -8.62 1.23 -9.49
N SER A 54 -9.54 1.62 -8.63
CA SER A 54 -10.71 2.35 -9.09
C SER A 54 -10.44 3.84 -9.10
N LYS A 55 -9.51 4.31 -8.28
CA LYS A 55 -9.20 5.72 -8.26
C LYS A 55 -7.84 5.91 -7.65
N ILE A 56 -7.07 6.82 -8.18
CA ILE A 56 -5.78 7.12 -7.63
C ILE A 56 -5.53 8.62 -7.79
N ASN A 57 -5.07 9.25 -6.74
CA ASN A 57 -4.73 10.65 -6.77
C ASN A 57 -3.54 10.85 -5.86
N LEU A 58 -2.36 10.89 -6.44
CA LEU A 58 -1.16 11.00 -5.63
C LEU A 58 -0.92 12.40 -5.09
N ASP A 59 -1.61 13.38 -5.63
CA ASP A 59 -1.50 14.72 -5.05
C ASP A 59 -2.09 14.74 -3.67
N THR A 60 -3.16 14.00 -3.46
CA THR A 60 -3.77 13.94 -2.15
C THR A 60 -3.44 12.67 -1.42
N GLY A 61 -2.79 11.72 -2.11
CA GLY A 61 -2.43 10.48 -1.46
C GLY A 61 -3.55 9.46 -1.39
N ASP A 62 -4.55 9.57 -2.25
CA ASP A 62 -5.68 8.67 -2.20
C ASP A 62 -5.52 7.53 -3.18
N LEU A 63 -5.85 6.34 -2.73
CA LEU A 63 -5.81 5.17 -3.59
C LEU A 63 -6.99 4.30 -3.21
N PHE A 64 -7.82 4.00 -4.19
CA PHE A 64 -9.01 3.19 -3.97
C PHE A 64 -8.93 1.95 -4.83
N LEU A 65 -9.14 0.81 -4.22
CA LEU A 65 -9.05 -0.47 -4.91
C LEU A 65 -10.34 -1.25 -4.75
N ASP A 66 -10.64 -2.05 -5.76
CA ASP A 66 -11.77 -2.96 -5.70
C ASP A 66 -11.26 -4.36 -5.94
N GLY A 67 -12.03 -5.34 -5.56
CA GLY A 67 -11.67 -6.74 -5.76
C GLY A 67 -11.83 -7.47 -4.46
N THR A 68 -11.21 -8.63 -4.36
CA THR A 68 -11.26 -9.38 -3.11
C THR A 68 -9.88 -9.32 -2.48
N VAL A 69 -9.82 -8.78 -1.29
CA VAL A 69 -8.54 -8.63 -0.60
C VAL A 69 -8.29 -9.84 0.27
N SER A 70 -7.14 -10.46 0.09
CA SER A 70 -6.77 -11.62 0.89
C SER A 70 -5.87 -11.23 2.03
N SER A 71 -4.94 -10.36 1.79
CA SER A 71 -4.02 -9.97 2.85
C SER A 71 -3.47 -8.58 2.62
N LEU A 72 -3.04 -7.98 3.70
CA LEU A 72 -2.42 -6.67 3.68
C LEU A 72 -1.19 -6.77 4.56
N SER A 73 -0.10 -6.24 4.10
CA SER A 73 1.10 -6.27 4.91
C SER A 73 1.92 -5.03 4.67
N TYR A 74 2.71 -4.69 5.66
CA TYR A 74 3.59 -3.55 5.57
C TYR A 74 5.03 -4.00 5.65
N SER A 75 5.89 -3.32 4.93
CA SER A 75 7.30 -3.53 5.05
C SER A 75 7.93 -2.18 5.31
N ASP A 76 9.08 -2.20 5.91
CA ASP A 76 9.75 -0.97 6.20
C ASP A 76 10.46 -0.52 4.95
N ALA A 77 9.83 0.30 4.19
CA ALA A 77 10.37 0.69 2.92
C ALA A 77 11.65 1.45 3.01
N SER A 78 11.83 2.14 4.10
CA SER A 78 13.00 2.92 4.19
C SER A 78 14.22 2.05 4.30
N CYS A 79 14.02 0.80 4.60
CA CYS A 79 15.11 -0.04 4.74
C CYS A 79 15.40 -0.59 3.43
N SER A 80 16.07 0.08 2.66
CA SER A 80 16.27 -0.37 1.38
C SER A 80 16.96 -1.67 1.33
N LYS A 81 17.34 -2.15 2.42
CA LYS A 81 17.88 -3.38 2.43
C LYS A 81 16.86 -4.36 2.63
N LYS A 82 15.68 -4.17 2.18
CA LYS A 82 14.68 -5.08 2.41
C LYS A 82 15.06 -6.38 1.84
N GLN A 83 15.89 -6.46 0.93
CA GLN A 83 16.19 -7.73 0.45
C GLN A 83 16.97 -8.45 1.50
N SER A 84 17.67 -7.78 2.32
CA SER A 84 18.35 -8.41 3.38
C SER A 84 17.39 -8.96 4.34
N LEU A 85 16.33 -8.27 4.55
CA LEU A 85 15.33 -8.71 5.44
C LEU A 85 14.74 -10.00 4.96
N PHE A 86 14.49 -10.08 3.71
CA PHE A 86 13.93 -11.28 3.19
C PHE A 86 14.88 -12.40 3.39
N SER A 87 16.13 -12.18 3.21
CA SER A 87 17.08 -13.20 3.43
C SER A 87 17.02 -13.73 4.80
N LYS A 88 16.90 -12.85 5.76
CA LYS A 88 16.82 -13.27 7.10
C LYS A 88 15.60 -14.01 7.36
N ILE A 89 14.55 -13.63 6.84
CA ILE A 89 13.31 -14.26 7.09
C ILE A 89 13.33 -15.65 6.56
N PHE A 90 13.94 -15.81 5.46
CA PHE A 90 13.97 -17.08 4.91
C PHE A 90 15.07 -17.94 5.38
N LYS A 91 15.84 -17.47 5.98
CA LYS A 91 16.85 -18.15 6.45
C LYS A 91 16.71 -18.82 7.24
#